data_6761129189ba6f0d5a6d99bc137cbc7a
#
_entry.id   6761129189ba6f0d5a6d99bc137cbc7a
#
_cell.length_a   1.000
_cell.length_b   1.000
_cell.length_c   1.000
_cell.angle_alpha   90.00
_cell.angle_beta   90.00
_cell.angle_gamma   90.00
#
_symmetry.space_group_name_H-M   'P 1'
#
loop_
_entity.id
_entity.type
_entity.pdbx_description
1 polymer ?
#
loop_
_entity_poly.entity_id
_entity_poly.type
_entity_poly.pdbx_seq_one_letter_code
_entity_poly.pdbx_strand_id
1 'polypeptide(L)'
;MFAAVAAVAMGTCGVAAPAHAAMGVAFRAYSGASESTHQARFESLSRQGYRPITVSVSEGPSYAAVWVKGGGGAWISRSGMSEAGFRARFDDYLAQGYQPTSVSATGPAGRATFTALWEKRSERFFSRMGLTGTQFAAYNRKAYEDGYVPVSIDVYGTSSDPRYVAVWRQSQGGGWYFSYGKSSAAHKKFFDERTAEGFRPTAVAVAPGGARFAAIYRKDGVRPWYHYIDTSGSAYQRRFDSLVARGLRPVQVNVEDGVYASVWVS
;
A
#
# COMPACT_ATOMS: atom_id res chain seq x y z
N MET A 1 17.94 -1.11 13.75
CA MET A 1 17.56 0.33 13.64
C MET A 1 17.67 0.70 12.18
N PHE A 2 16.54 0.72 11.47
CA PHE A 2 16.53 1.03 10.04
C PHE A 2 16.34 2.53 9.89
N ALA A 3 17.33 3.17 9.29
CA ALA A 3 17.26 4.57 8.95
C ALA A 3 16.15 4.73 7.90
N ALA A 4 15.17 5.51 8.19
CA ALA A 4 14.21 5.93 7.21
C ALA A 4 14.91 6.83 6.21
N VAL A 5 14.92 6.42 4.99
CA VAL A 5 15.49 7.20 3.90
C VAL A 5 14.38 8.06 3.32
N ALA A 6 14.43 9.34 3.66
CA ALA A 6 13.84 10.32 2.78
C ALA A 6 14.68 10.31 1.50
N ALA A 7 14.11 9.98 0.36
CA ALA A 7 14.75 10.22 -0.90
C ALA A 7 14.85 11.74 -1.10
N VAL A 8 15.90 12.33 -0.59
CA VAL A 8 16.25 13.72 -0.79
C VAL A 8 17.26 13.74 -1.91
N ALA A 9 16.89 14.24 -3.06
CA ALA A 9 17.85 14.93 -3.87
C ALA A 9 18.19 16.23 -3.14
N MET A 10 19.02 16.17 -2.08
CA MET A 10 19.71 17.34 -1.58
C MET A 10 21.04 17.38 -2.31
N GLY A 11 21.13 18.28 -3.25
CA GLY A 11 22.39 18.71 -3.81
C GLY A 11 23.24 19.29 -2.69
N THR A 12 24.34 18.63 -2.38
CA THR A 12 25.52 19.29 -1.85
C THR A 12 26.48 19.47 -3.00
N CYS A 13 26.83 20.69 -3.24
CA CYS A 13 27.84 21.27 -4.15
C CYS A 13 28.53 20.36 -5.16
N GLY A 14 28.24 20.61 -6.43
CA GLY A 14 29.27 20.71 -7.45
C GLY A 14 29.70 19.43 -8.14
N VAL A 15 28.84 18.87 -9.00
CA VAL A 15 29.18 18.50 -10.40
C VAL A 15 27.85 18.53 -11.16
N ALA A 16 27.78 19.30 -12.24
CA ALA A 16 26.62 19.34 -13.11
C ALA A 16 26.39 17.94 -13.71
N ALA A 17 25.42 17.22 -13.19
CA ALA A 17 24.87 16.07 -13.87
C ALA A 17 23.99 16.59 -15.04
N PRO A 18 24.05 15.96 -16.22
CA PRO A 18 23.24 16.39 -17.36
C PRO A 18 21.77 16.31 -17.00
N ALA A 19 21.06 17.39 -17.27
CA ALA A 19 19.63 17.52 -17.11
C ALA A 19 18.89 16.53 -18.01
N HIS A 20 18.58 15.37 -17.49
CA HIS A 20 17.43 14.59 -17.86
C HIS A 20 16.52 14.56 -16.65
N ALA A 21 15.92 15.70 -16.36
CA ALA A 21 14.76 15.76 -15.50
C ALA A 21 13.61 15.10 -16.26
N ALA A 22 13.49 13.79 -16.18
CA ALA A 22 12.18 13.16 -16.27
C ALA A 22 11.35 13.87 -15.20
N MET A 23 10.26 14.55 -15.58
CA MET A 23 9.38 15.28 -14.65
C MET A 23 8.61 14.27 -13.80
N GLY A 24 9.33 13.52 -12.97
CA GLY A 24 8.78 12.59 -12.01
C GLY A 24 8.12 13.35 -10.87
N VAL A 25 6.98 12.86 -10.43
CA VAL A 25 6.30 13.37 -9.23
C VAL A 25 7.25 13.30 -8.04
N ALA A 26 7.57 14.44 -7.43
CA ALA A 26 8.41 14.47 -6.25
C ALA A 26 7.78 13.62 -5.13
N PHE A 27 8.53 12.70 -4.57
CA PHE A 27 8.04 11.76 -3.56
C PHE A 27 8.96 11.68 -2.34
N ARG A 28 8.43 11.11 -1.27
CA ARG A 28 9.15 10.68 -0.07
C ARG A 28 8.63 9.30 0.32
N ALA A 29 9.48 8.47 0.87
CA ALA A 29 9.07 7.18 1.41
C ALA A 29 9.92 6.83 2.63
N TYR A 30 9.37 6.03 3.50
CA TYR A 30 10.08 5.45 4.64
C TYR A 30 9.46 4.12 5.02
N SER A 31 10.22 3.30 5.72
CA SER A 31 9.79 2.05 6.35
C SER A 31 10.47 1.88 7.70
N GLY A 32 9.97 0.98 8.53
CA GLY A 32 10.54 0.71 9.84
C GLY A 32 10.44 1.88 10.84
N ALA A 33 9.51 2.80 10.65
CA ALA A 33 9.33 3.93 11.54
C ALA A 33 8.53 3.54 12.78
N SER A 34 9.03 3.87 13.99
CA SER A 34 8.22 3.81 15.21
C SER A 34 7.02 4.75 15.10
N GLU A 35 6.03 4.59 15.97
CA GLU A 35 4.85 5.45 16.00
C GLU A 35 5.21 6.94 16.12
N SER A 36 6.12 7.29 17.05
CA SER A 36 6.56 8.67 17.22
C SER A 36 7.32 9.22 16.00
N THR A 37 8.17 8.39 15.37
CA THR A 37 8.87 8.76 14.14
C THR A 37 7.91 8.92 12.97
N HIS A 38 6.90 8.03 12.86
CA HIS A 38 5.85 8.11 11.84
C HIS A 38 5.06 9.41 12.00
N GLN A 39 4.63 9.75 13.22
CA GLN A 39 3.89 10.98 13.51
C GLN A 39 4.72 12.23 13.18
N ALA A 40 5.98 12.30 13.62
CA ALA A 40 6.86 13.42 13.32
C ALA A 40 7.08 13.64 11.81
N ARG A 41 7.24 12.54 11.05
CA ARG A 41 7.32 12.59 9.58
C ARG A 41 6.02 13.00 8.94
N PHE A 42 4.90 12.49 9.44
CA PHE A 42 3.57 12.87 8.98
C PHE A 42 3.39 14.39 9.06
N GLU A 43 3.67 14.98 10.20
CA GLU A 43 3.55 16.44 10.41
C GLU A 43 4.51 17.23 9.52
N SER A 44 5.77 16.79 9.45
CA SER A 44 6.78 17.46 8.64
C SER A 44 6.45 17.43 7.16
N LEU A 45 6.09 16.26 6.61
CA LEU A 45 5.78 16.10 5.20
C LEU A 45 4.47 16.82 4.82
N SER A 46 3.46 16.80 5.70
CA SER A 46 2.20 17.54 5.48
C SER A 46 2.46 19.04 5.38
N ARG A 47 3.27 19.62 6.28
CA ARG A 47 3.68 21.05 6.22
C ARG A 47 4.44 21.38 4.94
N GLN A 48 5.18 20.44 4.38
CA GLN A 48 5.91 20.60 3.12
C GLN A 48 5.02 20.39 1.88
N GLY A 49 3.71 20.18 2.03
CA GLY A 49 2.77 19.97 0.92
C GLY A 49 2.84 18.59 0.27
N TYR A 50 3.37 17.59 0.99
CA TYR A 50 3.25 16.20 0.59
C TYR A 50 1.96 15.59 1.14
N ARG A 51 1.41 14.62 0.41
CA ARG A 51 0.29 13.78 0.86
C ARG A 51 0.68 12.30 0.78
N PRO A 52 0.23 11.46 1.70
CA PRO A 52 0.46 10.01 1.59
C PRO A 52 -0.40 9.43 0.47
N ILE A 53 0.11 8.41 -0.21
CA ILE A 53 -0.62 7.62 -1.21
C ILE A 53 -0.79 6.17 -0.78
N THR A 54 0.05 5.69 0.12
CA THR A 54 -0.08 4.40 0.78
C THR A 54 0.53 4.47 2.17
N VAL A 55 -0.05 3.71 3.07
CA VAL A 55 0.44 3.50 4.44
C VAL A 55 0.38 2.01 4.76
N SER A 56 1.34 1.53 5.53
CA SER A 56 1.38 0.16 6.03
C SER A 56 1.79 0.17 7.50
N VAL A 57 1.19 -0.70 8.29
CA VAL A 57 1.59 -0.99 9.67
C VAL A 57 1.93 -2.47 9.79
N SER A 58 3.00 -2.80 10.47
CA SER A 58 3.42 -4.14 10.84
C SER A 58 3.65 -4.24 12.34
N GLU A 59 3.90 -5.42 12.84
CA GLU A 59 4.10 -5.63 14.27
C GLU A 59 5.16 -4.70 14.88
N GLY A 60 4.92 -4.34 16.17
CA GLY A 60 5.84 -3.55 16.95
C GLY A 60 5.34 -2.20 17.50
N PRO A 61 4.32 -1.47 17.05
CA PRO A 61 3.93 -1.23 15.66
C PRO A 61 5.04 -0.49 14.87
N SER A 62 5.26 -0.91 13.65
CA SER A 62 6.24 -0.32 12.73
C SER A 62 5.53 0.15 11.46
N TYR A 63 5.84 1.36 10.99
CA TYR A 63 5.12 2.02 9.90
C TYR A 63 5.98 2.18 8.65
N ALA A 64 5.34 1.99 7.49
CA ALA A 64 5.87 2.38 6.20
C ALA A 64 4.87 3.28 5.47
N ALA A 65 5.35 4.24 4.69
CA ALA A 65 4.49 5.12 3.91
C ALA A 65 5.21 5.65 2.67
N VAL A 66 4.41 5.93 1.63
CA VAL A 66 4.84 6.64 0.43
C VAL A 66 4.04 7.93 0.31
N TRP A 67 4.72 9.01 0.03
CA TRP A 67 4.20 10.37 -0.05
C TRP A 67 4.54 10.98 -1.40
N VAL A 68 3.63 11.75 -1.96
CA VAL A 68 3.85 12.52 -3.19
C VAL A 68 3.60 13.99 -2.95
N LYS A 69 4.32 14.85 -3.66
CA LYS A 69 4.15 16.30 -3.53
C LYS A 69 2.99 16.78 -4.39
N GLY A 70 2.09 17.52 -3.76
CA GLY A 70 0.94 18.13 -4.46
C GLY A 70 -0.08 17.10 -4.96
N GLY A 71 -1.07 17.59 -5.70
CA GLY A 71 -2.13 16.79 -6.30
C GLY A 71 -3.16 16.27 -5.32
N GLY A 72 -4.33 15.85 -5.84
CA GLY A 72 -5.43 15.27 -5.08
C GLY A 72 -6.28 16.30 -4.33
N GLY A 73 -7.40 15.82 -3.82
CA GLY A 73 -8.34 16.57 -2.97
C GLY A 73 -7.95 16.55 -1.49
N ALA A 74 -8.88 16.95 -0.64
CA ALA A 74 -8.72 16.87 0.81
C ALA A 74 -8.57 15.40 1.22
N TRP A 75 -7.68 15.16 2.17
CA TRP A 75 -7.36 13.84 2.68
C TRP A 75 -7.18 13.84 4.21
N ILE A 76 -7.35 12.67 4.81
CA ILE A 76 -7.15 12.40 6.23
C ILE A 76 -6.36 11.10 6.34
N SER A 77 -5.38 11.04 7.24
CA SER A 77 -4.74 9.79 7.64
C SER A 77 -4.79 9.61 9.15
N ARG A 78 -4.95 8.38 9.59
CA ARG A 78 -4.90 7.99 11.01
C ARG A 78 -4.13 6.70 11.16
N SER A 79 -3.34 6.63 12.20
CA SER A 79 -2.52 5.47 12.56
C SER A 79 -2.78 5.07 14.00
N GLY A 80 -2.38 3.86 14.40
CA GLY A 80 -2.49 3.37 15.77
C GLY A 80 -3.95 3.12 16.23
N MET A 81 -4.87 2.91 15.31
CA MET A 81 -6.29 2.72 15.66
C MET A 81 -6.56 1.27 16.07
N SER A 82 -7.30 1.06 17.15
CA SER A 82 -7.95 -0.22 17.42
C SER A 82 -9.02 -0.53 16.36
N GLU A 83 -9.49 -1.76 16.29
CA GLU A 83 -10.59 -2.14 15.39
C GLU A 83 -11.86 -1.29 15.62
N ALA A 84 -12.24 -1.06 16.86
CA ALA A 84 -13.37 -0.20 17.18
C ALA A 84 -13.11 1.26 16.79
N GLY A 85 -11.89 1.76 17.04
CA GLY A 85 -11.47 3.09 16.64
C GLY A 85 -11.49 3.29 15.12
N PHE A 86 -11.04 2.27 14.37
CA PHE A 86 -11.12 2.33 12.89
C PHE A 86 -12.57 2.40 12.41
N ARG A 87 -13.48 1.57 12.97
CA ARG A 87 -14.92 1.60 12.61
C ARG A 87 -15.54 2.97 12.90
N ALA A 88 -15.32 3.53 14.08
CA ALA A 88 -15.84 4.85 14.45
C ALA A 88 -15.33 5.94 13.49
N ARG A 89 -14.03 5.95 13.18
CA ARG A 89 -13.46 6.92 12.24
C ARG A 89 -13.94 6.70 10.80
N PHE A 90 -14.16 5.45 10.41
CA PHE A 90 -14.73 5.14 9.10
C PHE A 90 -16.10 5.79 8.94
N ASP A 91 -16.99 5.61 9.91
CA ASP A 91 -18.35 6.18 9.88
C ASP A 91 -18.32 7.73 9.93
N ASP A 92 -17.50 8.30 10.83
CA ASP A 92 -17.32 9.76 10.95
C ASP A 92 -16.84 10.40 9.63
N TYR A 93 -15.84 9.78 8.98
CA TYR A 93 -15.26 10.35 7.76
C TYR A 93 -16.13 10.10 6.54
N LEU A 94 -16.85 8.97 6.50
CA LEU A 94 -17.83 8.71 5.46
C LEU A 94 -18.94 9.75 5.46
N ALA A 95 -19.45 10.13 6.64
CA ALA A 95 -20.46 11.19 6.79
C ALA A 95 -19.95 12.55 6.29
N GLN A 96 -18.65 12.78 6.30
CA GLN A 96 -17.98 13.98 5.77
C GLN A 96 -17.61 13.88 4.29
N GLY A 97 -17.94 12.78 3.60
CA GLY A 97 -17.65 12.56 2.19
C GLY A 97 -16.23 12.04 1.90
N TYR A 98 -15.53 11.50 2.91
CA TYR A 98 -14.24 10.85 2.71
C TYR A 98 -14.41 9.34 2.52
N GLN A 99 -13.63 8.76 1.65
CA GLN A 99 -13.58 7.34 1.36
C GLN A 99 -12.17 6.80 1.61
N PRO A 100 -12.02 5.59 2.16
CA PRO A 100 -10.71 5.00 2.34
C PRO A 100 -10.05 4.71 0.99
N THR A 101 -8.76 4.99 0.89
CA THR A 101 -7.95 4.74 -0.31
C THR A 101 -6.79 3.81 -0.04
N SER A 102 -6.34 3.72 1.22
CA SER A 102 -5.35 2.77 1.69
C SER A 102 -5.71 2.36 3.11
N VAL A 103 -5.76 1.08 3.39
CA VAL A 103 -5.97 0.52 4.73
C VAL A 103 -4.94 -0.57 4.94
N SER A 104 -4.29 -0.56 6.10
CA SER A 104 -3.40 -1.62 6.54
C SER A 104 -3.67 -1.95 8.01
N ALA A 105 -3.46 -3.20 8.39
CA ALA A 105 -3.65 -3.67 9.74
C ALA A 105 -2.64 -4.76 10.09
N THR A 106 -2.29 -4.89 11.37
CA THR A 106 -1.40 -5.93 11.90
C THR A 106 -1.90 -6.42 13.25
N GLY A 107 -1.52 -7.62 13.63
CA GLY A 107 -1.86 -8.25 14.91
C GLY A 107 -3.17 -9.05 14.89
N PRO A 108 -3.44 -9.83 15.94
CA PRO A 108 -4.58 -10.77 16.00
C PRO A 108 -5.93 -10.07 15.87
N ALA A 109 -6.89 -10.74 15.23
CA ALA A 109 -8.28 -10.27 15.13
C ALA A 109 -8.84 -9.90 16.52
N GLY A 110 -9.55 -8.77 16.59
CA GLY A 110 -10.07 -8.20 17.83
C GLY A 110 -9.06 -7.39 18.66
N ARG A 111 -7.76 -7.49 18.36
CA ARG A 111 -6.68 -6.69 18.98
C ARG A 111 -5.75 -6.07 17.93
N ALA A 112 -6.15 -6.09 16.68
CA ALA A 112 -5.36 -5.56 15.59
C ALA A 112 -5.23 -4.03 15.66
N THR A 113 -4.08 -3.55 15.19
CA THR A 113 -3.80 -2.12 14.99
C THR A 113 -4.00 -1.77 13.54
N PHE A 114 -4.76 -0.72 13.29
CA PHE A 114 -5.07 -0.22 11.95
C PHE A 114 -4.39 1.11 11.66
N THR A 115 -3.99 1.28 10.41
CA THR A 115 -3.67 2.58 9.82
C THR A 115 -4.44 2.75 8.51
N ALA A 116 -4.88 3.96 8.22
CA ALA A 116 -5.63 4.19 6.99
C ALA A 116 -5.49 5.62 6.49
N LEU A 117 -5.72 5.74 5.18
CA LEU A 117 -5.79 6.99 4.44
C LEU A 117 -7.18 7.10 3.81
N TRP A 118 -7.79 8.27 3.97
CA TRP A 118 -9.07 8.64 3.35
C TRP A 118 -8.88 9.86 2.45
N GLU A 119 -9.59 9.90 1.35
CA GLU A 119 -9.64 11.05 0.46
C GLU A 119 -11.09 11.47 0.21
N LYS A 120 -11.33 12.76 0.03
CA LYS A 120 -12.65 13.27 -0.37
C LYS A 120 -12.95 12.81 -1.79
N ARG A 121 -13.98 11.99 -1.94
CA ARG A 121 -14.35 11.32 -3.20
C ARG A 121 -15.85 11.13 -3.27
N SER A 122 -16.37 11.00 -4.52
CA SER A 122 -17.81 10.81 -4.79
C SER A 122 -18.14 9.50 -5.49
N GLU A 123 -17.14 8.69 -5.88
CA GLU A 123 -17.39 7.41 -6.54
C GLU A 123 -18.05 6.42 -5.58
N ARG A 124 -18.88 5.53 -6.11
CA ARG A 124 -19.45 4.45 -5.31
C ARG A 124 -18.35 3.49 -4.85
N PHE A 125 -18.40 3.13 -3.60
CA PHE A 125 -17.43 2.21 -3.01
C PHE A 125 -18.09 1.37 -1.91
N PHE A 126 -17.39 0.33 -1.49
CA PHE A 126 -17.63 -0.36 -0.22
C PHE A 126 -16.31 -0.85 0.37
N SER A 127 -16.30 -1.08 1.67
CA SER A 127 -15.15 -1.63 2.39
C SER A 127 -15.60 -2.72 3.35
N ARG A 128 -14.75 -3.70 3.58
CA ARG A 128 -14.97 -4.76 4.56
C ARG A 128 -13.66 -5.08 5.27
N MET A 129 -13.78 -5.46 6.53
CA MET A 129 -12.67 -5.89 7.38
C MET A 129 -13.07 -7.17 8.14
N GLY A 130 -12.10 -7.87 8.70
CA GLY A 130 -12.33 -9.11 9.43
C GLY A 130 -12.71 -10.31 8.57
N LEU A 131 -12.52 -10.21 7.25
CA LEU A 131 -12.93 -11.26 6.32
C LEU A 131 -12.00 -12.47 6.42
N THR A 132 -12.57 -13.67 6.44
CA THR A 132 -11.83 -14.89 6.12
C THR A 132 -11.44 -14.90 4.64
N GLY A 133 -10.49 -15.76 4.24
CA GLY A 133 -10.12 -15.90 2.82
C GLY A 133 -11.31 -16.28 1.92
N THR A 134 -12.20 -17.15 2.40
CA THR A 134 -13.43 -17.54 1.68
C THR A 134 -14.38 -16.35 1.50
N GLN A 135 -14.59 -15.55 2.54
CA GLN A 135 -15.41 -14.35 2.47
C GLN A 135 -14.78 -13.30 1.55
N PHE A 136 -13.47 -13.10 1.65
CA PHE A 136 -12.75 -12.20 0.75
C PHE A 136 -12.92 -12.61 -0.72
N ALA A 137 -12.78 -13.91 -1.02
CA ALA A 137 -13.02 -14.42 -2.37
C ALA A 137 -14.48 -14.20 -2.84
N ALA A 138 -15.46 -14.41 -1.96
CA ALA A 138 -16.86 -14.18 -2.28
C ALA A 138 -17.15 -12.70 -2.59
N TYR A 139 -16.63 -11.78 -1.76
CA TYR A 139 -16.77 -10.34 -2.01
C TYR A 139 -16.10 -9.90 -3.31
N ASN A 140 -14.94 -10.46 -3.66
CA ASN A 140 -14.29 -10.15 -4.94
C ASN A 140 -15.09 -10.63 -6.16
N ARG A 141 -15.70 -11.82 -6.10
CA ARG A 141 -16.59 -12.29 -7.19
C ARG A 141 -17.78 -11.35 -7.36
N LYS A 142 -18.45 -11.03 -6.25
CA LYS A 142 -19.60 -10.10 -6.28
C LYS A 142 -19.16 -8.71 -6.76
N ALA A 143 -18.03 -8.20 -6.33
CA ALA A 143 -17.48 -6.93 -6.79
C ALA A 143 -17.24 -6.93 -8.30
N TYR A 144 -16.71 -8.03 -8.85
CA TYR A 144 -16.52 -8.18 -10.30
C TYR A 144 -17.84 -8.11 -11.06
N GLU A 145 -18.86 -8.84 -10.59
CA GLU A 145 -20.22 -8.85 -11.18
C GLU A 145 -20.88 -7.47 -11.12
N ASP A 146 -20.70 -6.73 -10.02
CA ASP A 146 -21.31 -5.42 -9.78
C ASP A 146 -20.48 -4.25 -10.37
N GLY A 147 -19.39 -4.51 -11.09
CA GLY A 147 -18.54 -3.49 -11.72
C GLY A 147 -17.65 -2.71 -10.74
N TYR A 148 -17.27 -3.34 -9.63
CA TYR A 148 -16.30 -2.78 -8.68
C TYR A 148 -14.93 -3.41 -8.87
N VAL A 149 -13.89 -2.68 -8.47
CA VAL A 149 -12.50 -3.12 -8.46
C VAL A 149 -11.90 -2.90 -7.08
N PRO A 150 -11.16 -3.87 -6.52
CA PRO A 150 -10.43 -3.65 -5.29
C PRO A 150 -9.29 -2.65 -5.53
N VAL A 151 -9.16 -1.69 -4.63
CA VAL A 151 -8.16 -0.60 -4.70
C VAL A 151 -7.20 -0.61 -3.52
N SER A 152 -7.57 -1.26 -2.43
CA SER A 152 -6.72 -1.51 -1.26
C SER A 152 -7.03 -2.88 -0.70
N ILE A 153 -5.98 -3.56 -0.27
CA ILE A 153 -6.05 -4.87 0.40
C ILE A 153 -4.93 -4.96 1.42
N ASP A 154 -5.25 -5.53 2.59
CA ASP A 154 -4.24 -5.97 3.54
C ASP A 154 -4.68 -7.28 4.23
N VAL A 155 -3.70 -7.98 4.81
CA VAL A 155 -3.89 -9.23 5.52
C VAL A 155 -3.29 -9.11 6.91
N TYR A 156 -4.11 -9.31 7.92
CA TYR A 156 -3.73 -9.26 9.34
C TYR A 156 -4.25 -10.51 10.07
N GLY A 157 -4.17 -10.55 11.38
CA GLY A 157 -4.55 -11.72 12.15
C GLY A 157 -3.34 -12.51 12.59
N THR A 158 -3.39 -13.81 12.45
CA THR A 158 -2.26 -14.74 12.67
C THR A 158 -2.04 -15.61 11.43
N SER A 159 -0.92 -16.29 11.36
CA SER A 159 -0.64 -17.23 10.24
C SER A 159 -1.66 -18.37 10.14
N SER A 160 -2.27 -18.76 11.26
CA SER A 160 -3.33 -19.78 11.33
C SER A 160 -4.75 -19.22 11.19
N ASP A 161 -4.94 -17.91 11.43
CA ASP A 161 -6.23 -17.21 11.32
C ASP A 161 -6.06 -15.87 10.60
N PRO A 162 -5.71 -15.88 9.31
CA PRO A 162 -5.55 -14.67 8.53
C PRO A 162 -6.89 -13.98 8.27
N ARG A 163 -6.92 -12.67 8.43
CA ARG A 163 -8.05 -11.80 8.18
C ARG A 163 -7.71 -10.78 7.10
N TYR A 164 -8.69 -10.47 6.27
CA TYR A 164 -8.54 -9.52 5.16
C TYR A 164 -9.32 -8.25 5.47
N VAL A 165 -8.70 -7.12 5.13
CA VAL A 165 -9.35 -5.82 5.01
C VAL A 165 -9.18 -5.35 3.57
N ALA A 166 -10.26 -4.86 2.96
CA ALA A 166 -10.20 -4.39 1.58
C ALA A 166 -11.21 -3.28 1.31
N VAL A 167 -10.90 -2.50 0.28
CA VAL A 167 -11.73 -1.42 -0.25
C VAL A 167 -11.95 -1.69 -1.73
N TRP A 168 -13.22 -1.66 -2.16
CA TRP A 168 -13.62 -1.76 -3.55
C TRP A 168 -14.26 -0.46 -4.00
N ARG A 169 -13.97 -0.05 -5.22
CA ARG A 169 -14.51 1.16 -5.83
C ARG A 169 -15.13 0.84 -7.18
N GLN A 170 -16.24 1.47 -7.51
CA GLN A 170 -16.85 1.36 -8.81
C GLN A 170 -15.87 1.81 -9.89
N SER A 171 -15.73 1.03 -10.95
CA SER A 171 -14.81 1.30 -12.06
C SER A 171 -15.53 1.18 -13.38
N GLN A 172 -15.21 2.09 -14.32
CA GLN A 172 -15.79 2.15 -15.65
C GLN A 172 -15.14 1.20 -16.67
N GLY A 173 -14.33 0.24 -16.22
CA GLY A 173 -13.74 -0.75 -17.11
C GLY A 173 -12.34 -1.19 -16.71
N GLY A 174 -11.77 -2.06 -17.55
CA GLY A 174 -10.51 -2.73 -17.31
C GLY A 174 -10.68 -4.00 -16.48
N GLY A 175 -10.24 -5.14 -17.02
CA GLY A 175 -10.21 -6.40 -16.29
C GLY A 175 -9.29 -6.29 -15.07
N TRP A 176 -9.57 -7.09 -14.08
CA TRP A 176 -8.73 -7.24 -12.91
C TRP A 176 -8.75 -8.69 -12.42
N TYR A 177 -7.69 -9.07 -11.72
CA TYR A 177 -7.59 -10.35 -11.04
C TYR A 177 -7.20 -10.14 -9.58
N PHE A 178 -7.49 -11.13 -8.77
CA PHE A 178 -7.02 -11.18 -7.39
C PHE A 178 -6.45 -12.55 -7.06
N SER A 179 -5.58 -12.58 -6.08
CA SER A 179 -5.13 -13.81 -5.44
C SER A 179 -5.08 -13.60 -3.93
N TYR A 180 -5.17 -14.69 -3.17
CA TYR A 180 -5.05 -14.68 -1.70
C TYR A 180 -4.47 -15.99 -1.20
N GLY A 181 -3.82 -15.95 -0.03
CA GLY A 181 -3.27 -17.13 0.65
C GLY A 181 -2.20 -17.89 -0.15
N LYS A 182 -1.62 -17.27 -1.19
CA LYS A 182 -0.63 -17.92 -2.05
C LYS A 182 0.74 -17.95 -1.40
N SER A 183 1.41 -19.11 -1.41
CA SER A 183 2.84 -19.22 -1.08
C SER A 183 3.68 -18.40 -2.07
N SER A 184 4.95 -18.13 -1.77
CA SER A 184 5.87 -17.41 -2.66
C SER A 184 5.92 -18.02 -4.06
N ALA A 185 6.03 -19.33 -4.18
CA ALA A 185 6.06 -20.02 -5.47
C ALA A 185 4.72 -19.87 -6.23
N ALA A 186 3.59 -20.03 -5.54
CA ALA A 186 2.26 -19.87 -6.15
C ALA A 186 1.96 -18.41 -6.50
N HIS A 187 2.45 -17.45 -5.69
CA HIS A 187 2.36 -16.02 -6.00
C HIS A 187 3.17 -15.69 -7.25
N LYS A 188 4.43 -16.17 -7.32
CA LYS A 188 5.28 -15.97 -8.51
C LYS A 188 4.64 -16.56 -9.77
N LYS A 189 4.12 -17.78 -9.72
CA LYS A 189 3.44 -18.40 -10.86
C LYS A 189 2.25 -17.55 -11.32
N PHE A 190 1.40 -17.13 -10.40
CA PHE A 190 0.23 -16.29 -10.73
C PHE A 190 0.65 -14.92 -11.27
N PHE A 191 1.71 -14.33 -10.71
CA PHE A 191 2.31 -13.11 -11.21
C PHE A 191 2.77 -13.26 -12.67
N ASP A 192 3.54 -14.30 -12.99
CA ASP A 192 4.05 -14.55 -14.34
C ASP A 192 2.90 -14.71 -15.35
N GLU A 193 1.86 -15.49 -14.99
CA GLU A 193 0.67 -15.68 -15.84
C GLU A 193 -0.06 -14.35 -16.11
N ARG A 194 -0.35 -13.58 -15.06
CA ARG A 194 -1.12 -12.31 -15.20
C ARG A 194 -0.31 -11.24 -15.93
N THR A 195 1.00 -11.19 -15.71
CA THR A 195 1.84 -10.21 -16.41
C THR A 195 2.02 -10.54 -17.90
N ALA A 196 2.05 -11.81 -18.26
CA ALA A 196 2.03 -12.24 -19.67
C ALA A 196 0.74 -11.80 -20.40
N GLU A 197 -0.39 -11.70 -19.68
CA GLU A 197 -1.66 -11.17 -20.19
C GLU A 197 -1.73 -9.64 -20.19
N GLY A 198 -0.68 -8.96 -19.74
CA GLY A 198 -0.59 -7.49 -19.69
C GLY A 198 -1.18 -6.86 -18.44
N PHE A 199 -1.47 -7.63 -17.39
CA PHE A 199 -1.84 -7.12 -16.08
C PHE A 199 -0.59 -6.81 -15.26
N ARG A 200 -0.70 -5.84 -14.33
CA ARG A 200 0.33 -5.56 -13.34
C ARG A 200 -0.25 -5.62 -11.93
N PRO A 201 0.54 -5.95 -10.91
CA PRO A 201 0.08 -5.79 -9.54
C PRO A 201 -0.11 -4.31 -9.22
N THR A 202 -1.20 -4.00 -8.54
CA THR A 202 -1.51 -2.63 -8.06
C THR A 202 -1.53 -2.57 -6.53
N ALA A 203 -1.80 -3.70 -5.87
CA ALA A 203 -1.66 -3.87 -4.45
C ALA A 203 -1.20 -5.30 -4.15
N VAL A 204 -0.26 -5.43 -3.24
CA VAL A 204 0.22 -6.72 -2.73
C VAL A 204 0.32 -6.63 -1.22
N ALA A 205 -0.27 -7.58 -0.53
CA ALA A 205 -0.23 -7.70 0.91
C ALA A 205 0.52 -8.98 1.32
N VAL A 206 1.38 -8.83 2.32
CA VAL A 206 2.05 -9.91 3.01
C VAL A 206 1.16 -10.37 4.15
N ALA A 207 0.89 -11.67 4.24
CA ALA A 207 0.11 -12.22 5.33
C ALA A 207 0.99 -12.49 6.57
N PRO A 208 0.41 -12.51 7.78
CA PRO A 208 1.13 -12.89 9.00
C PRO A 208 1.90 -14.19 8.83
N GLY A 209 3.14 -14.22 9.34
CA GLY A 209 4.12 -15.29 9.12
C GLY A 209 4.99 -15.08 7.88
N GLY A 210 4.77 -14.02 7.08
CA GLY A 210 5.64 -13.61 5.96
C GLY A 210 5.70 -14.55 4.76
N ALA A 211 4.99 -15.67 4.79
CA ALA A 211 5.14 -16.75 3.81
C ALA A 211 4.00 -16.82 2.78
N ARG A 212 2.96 -16.03 2.96
CA ARG A 212 1.79 -16.02 2.08
C ARG A 212 1.45 -14.60 1.65
N PHE A 213 0.79 -14.50 0.48
CA PHE A 213 0.52 -13.23 -0.18
C PHE A 213 -0.92 -13.15 -0.69
N ALA A 214 -1.43 -11.92 -0.71
CA ALA A 214 -2.61 -11.56 -1.46
C ALA A 214 -2.26 -10.43 -2.43
N ALA A 215 -2.87 -10.39 -3.60
CA ALA A 215 -2.56 -9.37 -4.61
C ALA A 215 -3.75 -9.03 -5.49
N ILE A 216 -3.76 -7.79 -5.96
CA ILE A 216 -4.69 -7.26 -6.95
C ILE A 216 -3.89 -6.92 -8.21
N TYR A 217 -4.41 -7.34 -9.35
CA TYR A 217 -3.80 -7.10 -10.66
C TYR A 217 -4.76 -6.32 -11.57
N ARG A 218 -4.25 -5.31 -12.26
CA ARG A 218 -5.04 -4.51 -13.20
C ARG A 218 -4.34 -4.37 -14.55
N LYS A 219 -5.15 -4.19 -15.61
CA LYS A 219 -4.66 -3.84 -16.94
C LYS A 219 -4.95 -2.36 -17.17
N ASP A 220 -4.08 -1.49 -16.66
CA ASP A 220 -4.26 -0.03 -16.64
C ASP A 220 -3.27 0.73 -17.54
N GLY A 221 -2.44 0.00 -18.29
CA GLY A 221 -1.51 0.59 -19.26
C GLY A 221 -0.27 1.26 -18.65
N VAL A 222 -0.15 1.34 -17.33
CA VAL A 222 1.01 1.97 -16.67
C VAL A 222 2.29 1.19 -16.98
N ARG A 223 3.31 1.89 -17.52
CA ARG A 223 4.63 1.33 -17.86
C ARG A 223 5.69 2.42 -17.80
N PRO A 224 6.97 2.09 -17.43
CA PRO A 224 7.38 0.82 -16.83
C PRO A 224 6.90 0.68 -15.38
N TRP A 225 6.75 -0.53 -14.94
CA TRP A 225 6.47 -0.87 -13.55
C TRP A 225 7.29 -2.08 -13.12
N TYR A 226 7.48 -2.22 -11.79
CA TYR A 226 8.17 -3.35 -11.16
C TYR A 226 7.45 -3.75 -9.88
N HIS A 227 7.59 -5.02 -9.53
CA HIS A 227 7.10 -5.57 -8.27
C HIS A 227 8.18 -6.45 -7.64
N TYR A 228 8.35 -6.30 -6.34
CA TYR A 228 9.32 -7.08 -5.58
C TYR A 228 8.75 -7.51 -4.24
N ILE A 229 9.26 -8.67 -3.78
CA ILE A 229 9.12 -9.15 -2.41
C ILE A 229 10.54 -9.29 -1.85
N ASP A 230 10.83 -8.51 -0.83
CA ASP A 230 12.11 -8.50 -0.13
C ASP A 230 11.92 -9.08 1.28
N THR A 231 12.75 -10.04 1.66
CA THR A 231 12.63 -10.80 2.91
C THR A 231 13.35 -10.14 4.09
N SER A 232 13.82 -8.90 3.93
CA SER A 232 14.38 -8.09 5.01
C SER A 232 14.36 -6.60 4.65
N GLY A 233 14.37 -5.74 5.66
CA GLY A 233 14.46 -4.30 5.47
C GLY A 233 15.74 -3.86 4.77
N SER A 234 16.87 -4.56 5.00
CA SER A 234 18.13 -4.24 4.31
C SER A 234 18.08 -4.60 2.82
N ALA A 235 17.41 -5.69 2.45
CA ALA A 235 17.19 -6.04 1.05
C ALA A 235 16.25 -5.02 0.37
N TYR A 236 15.17 -4.66 1.04
CA TYR A 236 14.26 -3.61 0.57
C TYR A 236 15.00 -2.26 0.40
N GLN A 237 15.82 -1.85 1.35
CA GLN A 237 16.56 -0.59 1.25
C GLN A 237 17.52 -0.56 0.05
N ARG A 238 18.32 -1.63 -0.15
CA ARG A 238 19.20 -1.70 -1.34
C ARG A 238 18.43 -1.63 -2.65
N ARG A 239 17.26 -2.28 -2.71
CA ARG A 239 16.37 -2.21 -3.87
C ARG A 239 15.80 -0.82 -4.06
N PHE A 240 15.35 -0.20 -2.97
CA PHE A 240 14.85 1.17 -2.96
C PHE A 240 15.87 2.13 -3.59
N ASP A 241 17.11 2.11 -3.10
CA ASP A 241 18.17 2.99 -3.58
C ASP A 241 18.47 2.76 -5.07
N SER A 242 18.55 1.49 -5.49
CA SER A 242 18.76 1.10 -6.89
C SER A 242 17.63 1.58 -7.82
N LEU A 243 16.37 1.43 -7.41
CA LEU A 243 15.23 1.81 -8.25
C LEU A 243 15.06 3.34 -8.31
N VAL A 244 15.27 4.03 -7.20
CA VAL A 244 15.26 5.51 -7.16
C VAL A 244 16.36 6.08 -8.07
N ALA A 245 17.56 5.52 -8.03
CA ALA A 245 18.65 5.94 -8.93
C ALA A 245 18.31 5.74 -10.43
N ARG A 246 17.37 4.85 -10.75
CA ARG A 246 16.82 4.60 -12.09
C ARG A 246 15.60 5.48 -12.43
N GLY A 247 15.23 6.43 -11.57
CA GLY A 247 14.08 7.31 -11.76
C GLY A 247 12.72 6.68 -11.44
N LEU A 248 12.71 5.55 -10.74
CA LEU A 248 11.46 4.89 -10.31
C LEU A 248 11.06 5.33 -8.91
N ARG A 249 9.77 5.33 -8.63
CA ARG A 249 9.21 5.59 -7.32
C ARG A 249 8.29 4.48 -6.86
N PRO A 250 8.22 4.18 -5.56
CA PRO A 250 7.22 3.26 -5.06
C PRO A 250 5.82 3.90 -5.15
N VAL A 251 4.82 3.09 -5.44
CA VAL A 251 3.41 3.49 -5.39
C VAL A 251 2.63 2.68 -4.38
N GLN A 252 3.19 1.57 -3.94
CA GLN A 252 2.64 0.75 -2.88
C GLN A 252 3.80 0.07 -2.13
N VAL A 253 3.70 0.05 -0.82
CA VAL A 253 4.54 -0.75 0.08
C VAL A 253 3.63 -1.37 1.13
N ASN A 254 3.84 -2.65 1.38
CA ASN A 254 3.21 -3.38 2.47
C ASN A 254 4.30 -4.17 3.21
N VAL A 255 4.22 -4.18 4.51
CA VAL A 255 5.22 -4.83 5.37
C VAL A 255 4.49 -5.66 6.42
N GLU A 256 4.89 -6.92 6.56
CA GLU A 256 4.48 -7.79 7.66
C GLU A 256 5.61 -8.78 7.96
N ASP A 257 5.90 -9.02 9.25
CA ASP A 257 6.96 -9.94 9.73
C ASP A 257 8.32 -9.75 9.04
N GLY A 258 8.70 -8.48 8.79
CA GLY A 258 9.98 -8.15 8.15
C GLY A 258 10.05 -8.47 6.65
N VAL A 259 8.96 -8.91 6.04
CA VAL A 259 8.81 -9.11 4.59
C VAL A 259 8.15 -7.88 3.96
N TYR A 260 8.71 -7.42 2.87
CA TYR A 260 8.31 -6.19 2.16
C TYR A 260 7.77 -6.55 0.78
N ALA A 261 6.52 -6.21 0.51
CA ALA A 261 5.96 -6.24 -0.84
C ALA A 261 5.87 -4.82 -1.38
N SER A 262 6.38 -4.56 -2.58
CA SER A 262 6.41 -3.21 -3.16
C SER A 262 6.10 -3.20 -4.64
N VAL A 263 5.40 -2.14 -5.07
CA VAL A 263 5.10 -1.87 -6.48
C VAL A 263 5.67 -0.50 -6.83
N TRP A 264 6.33 -0.42 -7.99
CA TRP A 264 7.10 0.72 -8.46
C TRP A 264 6.67 1.14 -9.85
N VAL A 265 6.75 2.43 -10.13
CA VAL A 265 6.50 3.02 -11.46
C VAL A 265 7.54 4.11 -11.75
N SER A 266 7.67 4.50 -13.00
CA SER A 266 8.44 5.69 -13.40
C SER A 266 7.72 6.98 -13.05
#